data_1e545289c505000c3a1efe8d6eea8d2a
#
_entry.id   1e545289c505000c3a1efe8d6eea8d2a
#
_cell.length_a   1.000
_cell.length_b   1.000
_cell.length_c   1.000
_cell.angle_alpha   90.00
_cell.angle_beta   90.00
_cell.angle_gamma   90.00
#
_symmetry.space_group_name_H-M   'P 1'
#
loop_
_entity.id
_entity.type
_entity.pdbx_description
1 polymer ?
#
loop_
_entity_poly.entity_id
_entity_poly.type
_entity_poly.pdbx_seq_one_letter_code
_entity_poly.pdbx_strand_id
1 'polypeptide(L)'
;MPTITITDASLRDVAADVLVLPLLPGAEGAPSAVPGAPEITEAIAGLDASTGRGDLHRIPSYGLASAGSLLLVGLGEEDLAAVSDEDLRLAFGAATRSLTGVGTAAIALPTASATQRAAALEGAALGAYTFTAHKTGSGSAAPKGALGTITLVADGEGEAAASAVERSGVLADVLTIVRDLVNTPPNLLYPAEFARRAEELVGDLPISVTVLDEKQLAEGGYGGIVGVGQGSTRPPRLVRLEYAPAAATSSVALVGKGITFDTGGISLKPAAGMDDMTSDMTGAATVLAATVGAARLGLDVKVTTYLALAENMPGGGAQRPGDVVTMRNGRTVEVLNTDAEGRMVMADALVDAVADEPDLVVDVATLTGAAVVALGKRTAGVMGTQEGRDLVMAASETTGEPFWPLPFPSELRADLTGRVADLRNIGDRPGGALSAGIFLAEFVGDAQWAHLDIAGPGYASSPLGYMGKGATGMSTRTVLQLLEDVASRAGA
;
A
#
# COMPACT_ATOMS: atom_id res chain seq x y z
N MET A 1 -14.08 -9.36 0.26
CA MET A 1 -13.86 -8.52 1.47
C MET A 1 -14.91 -8.81 2.52
N PRO A 2 -14.64 -8.65 3.82
CA PRO A 2 -15.67 -8.77 4.84
C PRO A 2 -16.70 -7.65 4.70
N THR A 3 -17.95 -7.95 5.00
CA THR A 3 -18.95 -6.91 5.24
C THR A 3 -18.66 -6.28 6.60
N ILE A 4 -18.60 -4.93 6.67
CA ILE A 4 -18.36 -4.22 7.92
C ILE A 4 -19.67 -3.61 8.39
N THR A 5 -20.02 -3.85 9.65
CA THR A 5 -21.28 -3.40 10.27
C THR A 5 -21.03 -2.84 11.67
N ILE A 6 -22.04 -2.22 12.26
CA ILE A 6 -22.01 -1.67 13.61
C ILE A 6 -23.21 -2.18 14.41
N THR A 7 -23.06 -2.30 15.72
CA THR A 7 -24.15 -2.68 16.64
C THR A 7 -23.99 -1.99 18.00
N ASP A 8 -25.11 -1.66 18.63
CA ASP A 8 -25.19 -1.18 20.05
C ASP A 8 -25.40 -2.33 21.02
N ALA A 9 -25.38 -3.60 20.55
CA ALA A 9 -25.56 -4.76 21.44
C ALA A 9 -24.48 -4.78 22.51
N SER A 10 -24.86 -5.21 23.72
CA SER A 10 -23.87 -5.40 24.79
C SER A 10 -22.88 -6.50 24.44
N LEU A 11 -21.70 -6.53 25.09
CA LEU A 11 -20.73 -7.61 24.94
C LEU A 11 -21.31 -9.00 25.12
N ARG A 12 -22.32 -9.09 26.02
CA ARG A 12 -22.98 -10.34 26.34
C ARG A 12 -23.92 -10.79 25.21
N ASP A 13 -24.59 -9.84 24.55
CA ASP A 13 -25.72 -10.14 23.64
C ASP A 13 -25.26 -10.12 22.15
N VAL A 14 -24.07 -9.63 21.85
CA VAL A 14 -23.58 -9.57 20.47
C VAL A 14 -23.45 -10.97 19.86
N ALA A 15 -24.17 -11.19 18.77
CA ALA A 15 -24.20 -12.47 18.07
C ALA A 15 -23.06 -12.50 17.03
N ALA A 16 -22.07 -13.37 17.25
CA ALA A 16 -20.97 -13.63 16.34
C ALA A 16 -20.38 -15.02 16.58
N ASP A 17 -19.62 -15.56 15.63
CA ASP A 17 -18.84 -16.78 15.89
C ASP A 17 -17.69 -16.51 16.86
N VAL A 18 -17.12 -15.30 16.80
CA VAL A 18 -15.99 -14.87 17.62
C VAL A 18 -16.20 -13.43 18.10
N LEU A 19 -16.04 -13.19 19.40
CA LEU A 19 -15.92 -11.84 19.97
C LEU A 19 -14.45 -11.56 20.25
N VAL A 20 -13.90 -10.52 19.60
CA VAL A 20 -12.51 -10.08 19.72
C VAL A 20 -12.42 -8.95 20.75
N LEU A 21 -11.58 -9.13 21.75
CA LEU A 21 -11.43 -8.22 22.89
C LEU A 21 -9.96 -7.89 23.15
N PRO A 22 -9.63 -6.67 23.59
CA PRO A 22 -8.28 -6.33 24.03
C PRO A 22 -7.92 -7.05 25.34
N LEU A 23 -6.66 -7.45 25.48
CA LEU A 23 -6.10 -8.00 26.71
C LEU A 23 -4.91 -7.14 27.14
N LEU A 24 -4.97 -6.59 28.35
CA LEU A 24 -3.93 -5.79 28.96
C LEU A 24 -3.23 -6.56 30.08
N PRO A 25 -1.94 -6.32 30.35
CA PRO A 25 -1.30 -6.79 31.57
C PRO A 25 -2.04 -6.21 32.78
N GLY A 26 -2.20 -7.01 33.83
CA GLY A 26 -2.69 -6.52 35.10
C GLY A 26 -1.65 -5.62 35.78
N ALA A 27 -2.07 -4.75 36.70
CA ALA A 27 -1.15 -4.05 37.57
C ALA A 27 -0.22 -5.05 38.30
N GLU A 28 0.93 -4.57 38.81
CA GLU A 28 1.99 -5.43 39.39
C GLU A 28 1.43 -6.53 40.32
N GLY A 29 1.54 -7.79 39.91
CA GLY A 29 1.02 -8.96 40.62
C GLY A 29 -0.46 -9.28 40.41
N ALA A 30 -1.20 -8.51 39.58
CA ALA A 30 -2.58 -8.78 39.22
C ALA A 30 -2.68 -9.59 37.92
N PRO A 31 -3.75 -10.40 37.73
CA PRO A 31 -3.99 -11.10 36.48
C PRO A 31 -4.31 -10.12 35.34
N SER A 32 -4.05 -10.58 34.09
CA SER A 32 -4.41 -9.83 32.88
C SER A 32 -5.88 -9.46 32.86
N ALA A 33 -6.21 -8.28 32.29
CA ALA A 33 -7.55 -7.72 32.32
C ALA A 33 -8.09 -7.39 30.91
N VAL A 34 -9.42 -7.52 30.76
CA VAL A 34 -10.17 -6.99 29.61
C VAL A 34 -10.82 -5.68 30.05
N PRO A 35 -10.39 -4.52 29.55
CA PRO A 35 -10.93 -3.22 29.95
C PRO A 35 -12.45 -3.15 29.78
N GLY A 36 -13.17 -2.67 30.82
CA GLY A 36 -14.62 -2.54 30.78
C GLY A 36 -15.43 -3.84 30.81
N ALA A 37 -14.79 -5.00 30.98
CA ALA A 37 -15.43 -6.31 31.02
C ALA A 37 -14.99 -7.12 32.25
N PRO A 38 -15.40 -6.73 33.48
CA PRO A 38 -14.94 -7.33 34.72
C PRO A 38 -15.32 -8.83 34.85
N GLU A 39 -16.48 -9.26 34.36
CA GLU A 39 -16.90 -10.66 34.38
C GLU A 39 -15.96 -11.55 33.52
N ILE A 40 -15.55 -11.03 32.34
CA ILE A 40 -14.61 -11.73 31.48
C ILE A 40 -13.23 -11.74 32.14
N THR A 41 -12.78 -10.62 32.70
CA THR A 41 -11.53 -10.51 33.47
C THR A 41 -11.46 -11.53 34.59
N GLU A 42 -12.51 -11.68 35.40
CA GLU A 42 -12.58 -12.68 36.45
C GLU A 42 -12.50 -14.11 35.92
N ALA A 43 -13.20 -14.39 34.81
CA ALA A 43 -13.23 -15.72 34.20
C ALA A 43 -11.86 -16.13 33.61
N ILE A 44 -11.05 -15.18 33.17
CA ILE A 44 -9.71 -15.44 32.59
C ILE A 44 -8.58 -15.31 33.60
N ALA A 45 -8.85 -14.93 34.87
CA ALA A 45 -7.82 -14.69 35.87
C ALA A 45 -6.89 -15.89 36.15
N GLY A 46 -7.32 -17.11 35.82
CA GLY A 46 -6.53 -18.33 35.94
C GLY A 46 -5.79 -18.72 34.64
N LEU A 47 -5.93 -17.94 33.57
CA LEU A 47 -5.20 -18.16 32.31
C LEU A 47 -3.85 -17.48 32.41
N ASP A 48 -2.77 -18.24 32.16
CA ASP A 48 -1.42 -17.67 31.97
C ASP A 48 -1.34 -17.11 30.51
N ALA A 49 -2.17 -16.10 30.24
CA ALA A 49 -2.29 -15.52 28.90
C ALA A 49 -1.24 -14.43 28.73
N SER A 50 -0.36 -14.59 27.74
CA SER A 50 0.58 -13.55 27.34
C SER A 50 -0.19 -12.32 26.85
N THR A 51 0.26 -11.13 27.26
CA THR A 51 -0.31 -9.84 26.90
C THR A 51 0.55 -9.05 25.92
N GLY A 52 1.63 -9.68 25.41
CA GLY A 52 2.49 -9.06 24.42
C GLY A 52 1.70 -8.61 23.20
N ARG A 53 2.15 -7.53 22.56
CA ARG A 53 1.47 -6.94 21.41
C ARG A 53 1.23 -7.96 20.29
N GLY A 54 -0.05 -8.21 19.98
CA GLY A 54 -0.47 -9.14 18.94
C GLY A 54 -0.50 -10.61 19.38
N ASP A 55 -0.26 -10.92 20.66
CA ASP A 55 -0.49 -12.25 21.20
C ASP A 55 -1.99 -12.57 21.18
N LEU A 56 -2.33 -13.80 20.81
CA LEU A 56 -3.71 -14.21 20.57
C LEU A 56 -4.09 -15.42 21.41
N HIS A 57 -5.17 -15.29 22.17
CA HIS A 57 -5.71 -16.40 22.99
C HIS A 57 -7.18 -16.62 22.66
N ARG A 58 -7.49 -17.71 21.96
CA ARG A 58 -8.88 -18.08 21.65
C ARG A 58 -9.39 -19.09 22.67
N ILE A 59 -10.49 -18.72 23.34
CA ILE A 59 -11.13 -19.55 24.37
C ILE A 59 -12.64 -19.68 24.07
N PRO A 60 -13.32 -20.75 24.52
CA PRO A 60 -14.78 -20.81 24.51
C PRO A 60 -15.38 -19.65 25.30
N SER A 61 -16.56 -19.18 24.92
CA SER A 61 -17.21 -18.06 25.62
C SER A 61 -17.74 -18.41 27.02
N TYR A 62 -17.90 -19.69 27.32
CA TYR A 62 -18.43 -20.20 28.63
C TYR A 62 -19.74 -19.53 29.11
N GLY A 63 -20.54 -19.00 28.18
CA GLY A 63 -21.77 -18.27 28.51
C GLY A 63 -21.57 -16.82 28.95
N LEU A 64 -20.34 -16.30 28.92
CA LEU A 64 -20.00 -14.88 29.18
C LEU A 64 -20.47 -13.95 28.04
N ALA A 65 -20.60 -14.50 26.84
CA ALA A 65 -21.12 -13.82 25.66
C ALA A 65 -21.91 -14.78 24.78
N SER A 66 -22.83 -14.25 23.97
CA SER A 66 -23.57 -14.99 22.95
C SER A 66 -22.69 -15.47 21.80
N ALA A 67 -21.51 -14.88 21.65
CA ALA A 67 -20.48 -15.36 20.70
C ALA A 67 -20.01 -16.78 21.05
N GLY A 68 -19.71 -17.60 20.05
CA GLY A 68 -19.26 -18.98 20.23
C GLY A 68 -17.92 -19.11 20.95
N SER A 69 -17.03 -18.11 20.77
CA SER A 69 -15.71 -18.03 21.42
C SER A 69 -15.26 -16.57 21.60
N LEU A 70 -14.35 -16.37 22.55
CA LEU A 70 -13.64 -15.11 22.76
C LEU A 70 -12.26 -15.23 22.14
N LEU A 71 -11.79 -14.19 21.47
CA LEU A 71 -10.41 -14.01 21.01
C LEU A 71 -9.82 -12.81 21.74
N LEU A 72 -8.94 -13.08 22.69
CA LEU A 72 -8.24 -12.07 23.46
C LEU A 72 -6.97 -11.65 22.70
N VAL A 73 -6.75 -10.34 22.58
CA VAL A 73 -5.64 -9.77 21.81
C VAL A 73 -4.76 -8.94 22.75
N GLY A 74 -3.53 -9.39 22.98
CA GLY A 74 -2.55 -8.68 23.77
C GLY A 74 -2.18 -7.34 23.13
N LEU A 75 -2.16 -6.28 23.94
CA LEU A 75 -1.78 -4.92 23.48
C LEU A 75 -0.41 -4.46 23.97
N GLY A 76 0.19 -5.16 24.95
CA GLY A 76 1.53 -4.88 25.44
C GLY A 76 1.66 -3.70 26.42
N GLU A 77 0.58 -2.96 26.63
CA GLU A 77 0.53 -1.77 27.51
C GLU A 77 -0.41 -2.02 28.67
N GLU A 78 -0.15 -1.40 29.84
CA GLU A 78 -0.98 -1.53 31.04
C GLU A 78 -2.26 -0.69 31.00
N ASP A 79 -2.27 0.37 30.17
CA ASP A 79 -3.40 1.26 29.96
C ASP A 79 -3.76 1.35 28.47
N LEU A 80 -5.04 1.14 28.17
CA LEU A 80 -5.56 1.26 26.79
C LEU A 80 -5.32 2.68 26.22
N ALA A 81 -5.35 3.72 27.05
CA ALA A 81 -5.09 5.09 26.60
C ALA A 81 -3.64 5.31 26.12
N ALA A 82 -2.69 4.49 26.55
CA ALA A 82 -1.31 4.54 26.10
C ALA A 82 -1.04 3.78 24.79
N VAL A 83 -1.99 2.95 24.34
CA VAL A 83 -1.85 2.19 23.10
C VAL A 83 -2.03 3.10 21.89
N SER A 84 -1.05 3.14 21.01
CA SER A 84 -1.15 3.94 19.78
C SER A 84 -2.17 3.36 18.80
N ASP A 85 -2.73 4.21 17.92
CA ASP A 85 -3.68 3.78 16.90
C ASP A 85 -3.08 2.72 15.97
N GLU A 86 -1.78 2.82 15.61
CA GLU A 86 -1.15 1.80 14.77
C GLU A 86 -0.95 0.48 15.53
N ASP A 87 -0.69 0.50 16.82
CA ASP A 87 -0.62 -0.73 17.62
C ASP A 87 -1.97 -1.43 17.70
N LEU A 88 -3.06 -0.68 17.79
CA LEU A 88 -4.42 -1.22 17.68
C LEU A 88 -4.68 -1.82 16.30
N ARG A 89 -4.29 -1.12 15.21
CA ARG A 89 -4.41 -1.67 13.85
C ARG A 89 -3.65 -2.99 13.71
N LEU A 90 -2.41 -3.03 14.17
CA LEU A 90 -1.58 -4.24 14.10
C LEU A 90 -2.16 -5.39 14.94
N ALA A 91 -2.60 -5.12 16.16
CA ALA A 91 -3.13 -6.14 17.06
C ALA A 91 -4.46 -6.73 16.56
N PHE A 92 -5.44 -5.88 16.23
CA PHE A 92 -6.75 -6.33 15.73
C PHE A 92 -6.65 -6.91 14.31
N GLY A 93 -5.71 -6.43 13.51
CA GLY A 93 -5.41 -7.02 12.23
C GLY A 93 -4.79 -8.43 12.33
N ALA A 94 -3.91 -8.66 13.29
CA ALA A 94 -3.40 -10.01 13.59
C ALA A 94 -4.53 -10.95 14.02
N ALA A 95 -5.48 -10.44 14.85
CA ALA A 95 -6.64 -11.19 15.29
C ALA A 95 -7.48 -11.66 14.11
N THR A 96 -7.95 -10.77 13.24
CA THR A 96 -8.82 -11.12 12.11
C THR A 96 -8.10 -11.95 11.06
N ARG A 97 -6.80 -11.74 10.83
CA ARG A 97 -5.98 -12.62 9.97
C ARG A 97 -5.95 -14.06 10.47
N SER A 98 -6.05 -14.29 11.78
CA SER A 98 -6.13 -15.63 12.37
C SER A 98 -7.49 -16.31 12.16
N LEU A 99 -8.54 -15.55 11.82
CA LEU A 99 -9.93 -16.02 11.71
C LEU A 99 -10.32 -16.49 10.28
N THR A 100 -9.35 -16.92 9.48
CA THR A 100 -9.63 -17.50 8.16
C THR A 100 -10.62 -18.67 8.25
N GLY A 101 -11.71 -18.60 7.50
CA GLY A 101 -12.78 -19.61 7.49
C GLY A 101 -13.82 -19.42 8.58
N VAL A 102 -13.79 -18.32 9.34
CA VAL A 102 -14.83 -17.92 10.29
C VAL A 102 -15.86 -17.06 9.55
N GLY A 103 -17.14 -17.26 9.85
CA GLY A 103 -18.25 -16.52 9.22
C GLY A 103 -18.33 -15.08 9.73
N THR A 104 -18.36 -14.90 11.04
CA THR A 104 -18.62 -13.61 11.69
C THR A 104 -17.70 -13.34 12.87
N ALA A 105 -17.18 -12.13 12.99
CA ALA A 105 -16.45 -11.65 14.16
C ALA A 105 -17.03 -10.31 14.64
N ALA A 106 -17.24 -10.17 15.94
CA ALA A 106 -17.52 -8.89 16.56
C ALA A 106 -16.23 -8.35 17.21
N ILE A 107 -16.02 -7.05 17.11
CA ILE A 107 -14.86 -6.36 17.70
C ILE A 107 -15.39 -5.39 18.74
N ALA A 108 -14.89 -5.49 19.94
CA ALA A 108 -15.25 -4.59 21.01
C ALA A 108 -14.03 -4.08 21.76
N LEU A 109 -14.00 -2.78 21.97
CA LEU A 109 -13.02 -2.07 22.79
C LEU A 109 -13.76 -1.21 23.80
N PRO A 110 -14.32 -1.81 24.87
CA PRO A 110 -14.94 -1.05 25.94
C PRO A 110 -13.92 -0.05 26.49
N THR A 111 -14.32 1.13 26.87
CA THR A 111 -13.47 2.21 27.38
C THR A 111 -12.51 2.89 26.40
N ALA A 112 -12.38 2.39 25.16
CA ALA A 112 -11.57 3.05 24.13
C ALA A 112 -12.22 4.37 23.66
N SER A 113 -11.40 5.28 23.12
CA SER A 113 -11.90 6.45 22.40
C SER A 113 -12.50 6.07 21.04
N ALA A 114 -13.28 6.97 20.42
CA ALA A 114 -13.80 6.76 19.06
C ALA A 114 -12.67 6.53 18.05
N THR A 115 -11.58 7.28 18.15
CA THR A 115 -10.38 7.14 17.29
C THR A 115 -9.72 5.78 17.45
N GLN A 116 -9.57 5.29 18.68
CA GLN A 116 -9.00 3.97 18.95
C GLN A 116 -9.90 2.84 18.41
N ARG A 117 -11.23 2.96 18.55
CA ARG A 117 -12.16 2.00 17.95
C ARG A 117 -12.09 2.00 16.43
N ALA A 118 -12.00 3.17 15.81
CA ALA A 118 -11.82 3.29 14.37
C ALA A 118 -10.51 2.62 13.92
N ALA A 119 -9.40 2.86 14.61
CA ALA A 119 -8.12 2.23 14.32
C ALA A 119 -8.15 0.69 14.44
N ALA A 120 -8.77 0.17 15.48
CA ALA A 120 -8.95 -1.27 15.66
C ALA A 120 -9.82 -1.90 14.56
N LEU A 121 -10.91 -1.22 14.17
CA LEU A 121 -11.78 -1.65 13.06
C LEU A 121 -11.05 -1.64 11.73
N GLU A 122 -10.30 -0.58 11.45
CA GLU A 122 -9.46 -0.47 10.26
C GLU A 122 -8.46 -1.63 10.21
N GLY A 123 -7.69 -1.86 11.28
CA GLY A 123 -6.76 -2.97 11.37
C GLY A 123 -7.44 -4.32 11.14
N ALA A 124 -8.60 -4.54 11.74
CA ALA A 124 -9.38 -5.75 11.57
C ALA A 124 -9.87 -5.97 10.14
N ALA A 125 -10.33 -4.92 9.47
CA ALA A 125 -10.74 -4.95 8.08
C ALA A 125 -9.57 -5.33 7.16
N LEU A 126 -8.41 -4.72 7.38
CA LEU A 126 -7.18 -4.98 6.64
C LEU A 126 -6.63 -6.40 6.87
N GLY A 127 -6.76 -6.93 8.09
CA GLY A 127 -6.29 -8.27 8.46
C GLY A 127 -7.14 -9.41 7.89
N ALA A 128 -8.40 -9.16 7.57
CA ALA A 128 -9.31 -10.16 7.03
C ALA A 128 -9.00 -10.60 5.59
N TYR A 129 -8.06 -9.93 4.91
CA TYR A 129 -7.65 -10.28 3.55
C TYR A 129 -7.05 -11.67 3.44
N THR A 130 -7.41 -12.37 2.38
CA THR A 130 -6.86 -13.68 2.03
C THR A 130 -6.80 -13.83 0.50
N PHE A 131 -5.67 -14.31 -0.03
CA PHE A 131 -5.49 -14.56 -1.47
C PHE A 131 -5.50 -16.06 -1.75
N THR A 132 -6.55 -16.54 -2.41
CA THR A 132 -6.76 -17.95 -2.69
C THR A 132 -7.11 -18.22 -4.17
N ALA A 133 -7.05 -17.21 -5.03
CA ALA A 133 -7.55 -17.25 -6.41
C ALA A 133 -7.00 -18.41 -7.25
N HIS A 134 -5.78 -18.88 -6.96
CA HIS A 134 -5.12 -19.94 -7.73
C HIS A 134 -4.98 -21.26 -6.95
N LYS A 135 -5.70 -21.42 -5.83
CA LYS A 135 -5.70 -22.66 -5.03
C LYS A 135 -6.91 -23.51 -5.38
N THR A 136 -6.67 -24.75 -5.78
CA THR A 136 -7.70 -25.70 -6.26
C THR A 136 -7.92 -26.88 -5.33
N GLY A 137 -7.42 -26.83 -4.09
CA GLY A 137 -7.59 -27.89 -3.10
C GLY A 137 -9.06 -28.18 -2.80
N SER A 138 -9.39 -29.43 -2.43
CA SER A 138 -10.72 -29.88 -2.07
C SER A 138 -10.74 -30.59 -0.71
N GLY A 139 -11.91 -30.72 -0.08
CA GLY A 139 -12.06 -31.34 1.23
C GLY A 139 -11.30 -30.56 2.32
N SER A 140 -10.54 -31.25 3.17
CA SER A 140 -9.73 -30.62 4.22
C SER A 140 -8.56 -29.78 3.69
N ALA A 141 -8.17 -29.94 2.44
CA ALA A 141 -7.16 -29.13 1.76
C ALA A 141 -7.76 -27.97 0.98
N ALA A 142 -9.09 -27.77 1.00
CA ALA A 142 -9.73 -26.60 0.40
C ALA A 142 -9.23 -25.31 1.08
N PRO A 143 -8.96 -24.25 0.30
CA PRO A 143 -8.57 -22.98 0.89
C PRO A 143 -9.70 -22.46 1.78
N LYS A 144 -9.34 -22.03 2.98
CA LYS A 144 -10.30 -21.35 3.86
C LYS A 144 -10.57 -19.95 3.32
N GLY A 145 -11.84 -19.58 3.25
CA GLY A 145 -12.26 -18.24 2.83
C GLY A 145 -11.80 -17.14 3.81
N ALA A 146 -11.86 -15.91 3.37
CA ALA A 146 -11.71 -14.75 4.26
C ALA A 146 -12.81 -14.74 5.33
N LEU A 147 -12.59 -13.99 6.41
CA LEU A 147 -13.65 -13.66 7.38
C LEU A 147 -14.81 -12.96 6.66
N GLY A 148 -16.05 -13.43 6.89
CA GLY A 148 -17.22 -12.96 6.15
C GLY A 148 -17.74 -11.60 6.60
N THR A 149 -17.94 -11.42 7.92
CA THR A 149 -18.47 -10.17 8.50
C THR A 149 -17.67 -9.75 9.71
N ILE A 150 -17.41 -8.42 9.80
CA ILE A 150 -16.85 -7.77 10.99
C ILE A 150 -17.88 -6.79 11.51
N THR A 151 -18.26 -6.94 12.78
CA THR A 151 -19.20 -6.05 13.47
C THR A 151 -18.48 -5.25 14.54
N LEU A 152 -18.47 -3.93 14.45
CA LEU A 152 -17.99 -3.06 15.52
C LEU A 152 -19.08 -2.96 16.61
N VAL A 153 -18.72 -3.25 17.83
CA VAL A 153 -19.56 -2.98 19.00
C VAL A 153 -19.25 -1.55 19.46
N ALA A 154 -20.18 -0.63 19.25
CA ALA A 154 -20.01 0.79 19.59
C ALA A 154 -21.28 1.29 20.30
N ASP A 155 -21.16 1.54 21.59
CA ASP A 155 -22.26 2.03 22.42
C ASP A 155 -22.36 3.56 22.28
N GLY A 156 -23.45 4.01 21.63
CA GLY A 156 -23.85 5.42 21.63
C GLY A 156 -23.05 6.38 20.73
N GLU A 157 -22.21 5.91 19.80
CA GLU A 157 -21.34 6.79 18.99
C GLU A 157 -21.93 7.29 17.66
N GLY A 158 -23.12 6.83 17.28
CA GLY A 158 -23.90 7.38 16.15
C GLY A 158 -23.10 7.60 14.87
N GLU A 159 -22.96 8.87 14.48
CA GLU A 159 -22.35 9.30 13.21
C GLU A 159 -20.83 8.98 13.12
N ALA A 160 -20.09 9.13 14.22
CA ALA A 160 -18.64 8.88 14.21
C ALA A 160 -18.31 7.39 13.92
N ALA A 161 -19.08 6.48 14.50
CA ALA A 161 -18.91 5.06 14.25
C ALA A 161 -19.36 4.66 12.84
N ALA A 162 -20.42 5.29 12.29
CA ALA A 162 -20.86 5.07 10.92
C ALA A 162 -19.79 5.51 9.91
N SER A 163 -19.19 6.68 10.11
CA SER A 163 -18.08 7.18 9.28
C SER A 163 -16.85 6.28 9.36
N ALA A 164 -16.50 5.78 10.55
CA ALA A 164 -15.40 4.82 10.72
C ALA A 164 -15.67 3.51 9.97
N VAL A 165 -16.90 3.01 9.97
CA VAL A 165 -17.30 1.79 9.22
C VAL A 165 -17.15 2.02 7.72
N GLU A 166 -17.66 3.14 7.19
CA GLU A 166 -17.59 3.48 5.77
C GLU A 166 -16.13 3.60 5.32
N ARG A 167 -15.31 4.41 6.02
CA ARG A 167 -13.90 4.60 5.70
C ARG A 167 -13.10 3.30 5.77
N SER A 168 -13.32 2.48 6.81
CA SER A 168 -12.67 1.17 6.94
C SER A 168 -13.04 0.23 5.80
N GLY A 169 -14.28 0.30 5.32
CA GLY A 169 -14.74 -0.43 4.13
C GLY A 169 -13.97 -0.04 2.88
N VAL A 170 -13.87 1.26 2.60
CA VAL A 170 -13.11 1.78 1.46
C VAL A 170 -11.63 1.38 1.56
N LEU A 171 -11.00 1.55 2.74
CA LEU A 171 -9.59 1.17 2.95
C LEU A 171 -9.36 -0.33 2.72
N ALA A 172 -10.26 -1.18 3.22
CA ALA A 172 -10.17 -2.61 3.00
C ALA A 172 -10.24 -2.97 1.51
N ASP A 173 -11.13 -2.33 0.77
CA ASP A 173 -11.30 -2.54 -0.68
C ASP A 173 -10.06 -2.08 -1.45
N VAL A 174 -9.54 -0.87 -1.20
CA VAL A 174 -8.37 -0.34 -1.94
C VAL A 174 -7.10 -1.13 -1.63
N LEU A 175 -6.90 -1.58 -0.38
CA LEU A 175 -5.77 -2.46 -0.06
C LEU A 175 -5.94 -3.85 -0.68
N THR A 176 -7.16 -4.34 -0.85
CA THR A 176 -7.42 -5.58 -1.58
C THR A 176 -7.02 -5.45 -3.04
N ILE A 177 -7.35 -4.34 -3.69
CA ILE A 177 -6.92 -4.06 -5.06
C ILE A 177 -5.40 -4.18 -5.18
N VAL A 178 -4.65 -3.51 -4.33
CA VAL A 178 -3.17 -3.58 -4.34
C VAL A 178 -2.68 -5.01 -4.12
N ARG A 179 -3.18 -5.65 -3.06
CA ARG A 179 -2.72 -7.00 -2.68
C ARG A 179 -3.08 -8.06 -3.72
N ASP A 180 -4.25 -7.96 -4.35
CA ASP A 180 -4.66 -8.88 -5.40
C ASP A 180 -3.80 -8.71 -6.66
N LEU A 181 -3.52 -7.47 -7.08
CA LEU A 181 -2.64 -7.20 -8.20
C LEU A 181 -1.23 -7.73 -7.96
N VAL A 182 -0.62 -7.40 -6.82
CA VAL A 182 0.75 -7.79 -6.47
C VAL A 182 0.89 -9.29 -6.24
N ASN A 183 -0.12 -9.97 -5.66
CA ASN A 183 -0.10 -11.42 -5.45
C ASN A 183 -0.47 -12.22 -6.71
N THR A 184 -0.96 -11.56 -7.77
CA THR A 184 -1.28 -12.25 -9.02
C THR A 184 0.02 -12.60 -9.77
N PRO A 185 0.24 -13.88 -10.15
CA PRO A 185 1.44 -14.30 -10.85
C PRO A 185 1.67 -13.53 -12.18
N PRO A 186 2.92 -13.26 -12.59
CA PRO A 186 3.23 -12.41 -13.74
C PRO A 186 2.81 -13.03 -15.09
N ASN A 187 2.61 -14.34 -15.18
CA ASN A 187 2.03 -14.95 -16.36
C ASN A 187 0.54 -14.62 -16.54
N LEU A 188 -0.14 -14.16 -15.47
CA LEU A 188 -1.54 -13.76 -15.44
C LEU A 188 -1.72 -12.23 -15.25
N LEU A 189 -0.66 -11.51 -14.86
CA LEU A 189 -0.67 -10.05 -14.72
C LEU A 189 0.54 -9.46 -15.45
N TYR A 190 0.40 -9.21 -16.73
CA TYR A 190 1.36 -8.53 -17.58
C TYR A 190 0.83 -7.15 -17.98
N PRO A 191 1.60 -6.26 -18.64
CA PRO A 191 1.18 -4.86 -18.83
C PRO A 191 -0.21 -4.65 -19.41
N ALA A 192 -0.57 -5.37 -20.47
CA ALA A 192 -1.91 -5.25 -21.08
C ALA A 192 -3.03 -5.76 -20.16
N GLU A 193 -2.78 -6.84 -19.40
CA GLU A 193 -3.76 -7.36 -18.45
C GLU A 193 -3.92 -6.42 -17.24
N PHE A 194 -2.82 -5.81 -16.77
CA PHE A 194 -2.91 -4.79 -15.72
C PHE A 194 -3.76 -3.60 -16.18
N ALA A 195 -3.51 -3.09 -17.40
CA ALA A 195 -4.30 -2.00 -17.98
C ALA A 195 -5.80 -2.36 -18.05
N ARG A 196 -6.14 -3.56 -18.56
CA ARG A 196 -7.51 -4.06 -18.62
C ARG A 196 -8.18 -4.14 -17.23
N ARG A 197 -7.44 -4.62 -16.22
CA ARG A 197 -7.96 -4.66 -14.83
C ARG A 197 -8.13 -3.26 -14.24
N ALA A 198 -7.25 -2.31 -14.57
CA ALA A 198 -7.43 -0.92 -14.16
C ALA A 198 -8.72 -0.34 -14.74
N GLU A 199 -9.01 -0.58 -16.03
CA GLU A 199 -10.29 -0.17 -16.67
C GLU A 199 -11.49 -0.79 -15.96
N GLU A 200 -11.45 -2.08 -15.64
CA GLU A 200 -12.55 -2.77 -14.94
C GLU A 200 -12.78 -2.23 -13.51
N LEU A 201 -11.70 -1.97 -12.77
CA LEU A 201 -11.78 -1.49 -11.38
C LEU A 201 -12.40 -0.10 -11.24
N VAL A 202 -12.32 0.71 -12.29
CA VAL A 202 -12.86 2.08 -12.29
C VAL A 202 -14.14 2.23 -13.10
N GLY A 203 -14.62 1.17 -13.77
CA GLY A 203 -15.72 1.24 -14.73
C GLY A 203 -17.03 1.85 -14.21
N ASP A 204 -17.33 1.68 -12.92
CA ASP A 204 -18.51 2.23 -12.26
C ASP A 204 -18.24 3.56 -11.50
N LEU A 205 -17.01 4.08 -11.59
CA LEU A 205 -16.59 5.30 -10.88
C LEU A 205 -16.49 6.48 -11.85
N PRO A 206 -16.59 7.72 -11.37
CA PRO A 206 -16.43 8.92 -12.18
C PRO A 206 -14.93 9.17 -12.52
N ILE A 207 -14.29 8.18 -13.09
CA ILE A 207 -12.87 8.17 -13.47
C ILE A 207 -12.77 7.90 -14.95
N SER A 208 -12.17 8.82 -15.71
CA SER A 208 -11.85 8.57 -17.12
C SER A 208 -10.55 7.80 -17.26
N VAL A 209 -10.46 6.95 -18.28
CA VAL A 209 -9.29 6.10 -18.55
C VAL A 209 -8.80 6.31 -19.97
N THR A 210 -7.47 6.43 -20.12
CA THR A 210 -6.79 6.40 -21.41
C THR A 210 -5.63 5.40 -21.31
N VAL A 211 -5.56 4.48 -22.28
CA VAL A 211 -4.48 3.48 -22.37
C VAL A 211 -3.69 3.72 -23.66
N LEU A 212 -2.40 3.97 -23.53
CA LEU A 212 -1.49 4.02 -24.67
C LEU A 212 -0.86 2.64 -24.87
N ASP A 213 -0.98 2.11 -26.10
CA ASP A 213 -0.33 0.87 -26.51
C ASP A 213 1.12 1.12 -26.94
N GLU A 214 1.85 0.05 -27.25
CA GLU A 214 3.27 0.10 -27.64
C GLU A 214 3.55 0.96 -28.87
N LYS A 215 2.60 1.10 -29.79
CA LYS A 215 2.74 1.92 -31.00
C LYS A 215 2.57 3.40 -30.64
N GLN A 216 1.52 3.72 -29.89
CA GLN A 216 1.25 5.06 -29.39
C GLN A 216 2.38 5.56 -28.48
N LEU A 217 2.96 4.67 -27.66
CA LEU A 217 4.13 4.98 -26.84
C LEU A 217 5.36 5.32 -27.70
N ALA A 218 5.64 4.52 -28.74
CA ALA A 218 6.74 4.77 -29.64
C ALA A 218 6.55 6.08 -30.44
N GLU A 219 5.36 6.31 -30.99
CA GLU A 219 4.99 7.53 -31.72
C GLU A 219 5.03 8.77 -30.82
N GLY A 220 4.65 8.61 -29.54
CA GLY A 220 4.66 9.66 -28.51
C GLY A 220 6.04 9.95 -27.92
N GLY A 221 7.08 9.17 -28.26
CA GLY A 221 8.45 9.39 -27.78
C GLY A 221 8.69 8.94 -26.32
N TYR A 222 7.93 7.95 -25.81
CA TYR A 222 8.13 7.36 -24.47
C TYR A 222 9.27 6.34 -24.49
N GLY A 223 10.49 6.82 -24.75
CA GLY A 223 11.64 5.94 -24.96
C GLY A 223 12.03 5.12 -23.76
N GLY A 224 11.82 5.63 -22.54
CA GLY A 224 12.06 4.88 -21.30
C GLY A 224 11.14 3.67 -21.16
N ILE A 225 9.82 3.87 -21.34
CA ILE A 225 8.82 2.79 -21.24
C ILE A 225 9.03 1.76 -22.37
N VAL A 226 9.21 2.22 -23.61
CA VAL A 226 9.45 1.35 -24.76
C VAL A 226 10.75 0.58 -24.61
N GLY A 227 11.85 1.26 -24.22
CA GLY A 227 13.18 0.68 -24.07
C GLY A 227 13.21 -0.45 -23.03
N VAL A 228 12.54 -0.27 -21.90
CA VAL A 228 12.44 -1.31 -20.86
C VAL A 228 11.59 -2.49 -21.35
N GLY A 229 10.43 -2.21 -21.97
CA GLY A 229 9.48 -3.26 -22.37
C GLY A 229 9.85 -4.03 -23.63
N GLN A 230 10.79 -3.54 -24.47
CA GLN A 230 11.06 -4.14 -25.80
C GLN A 230 11.71 -5.52 -25.76
N GLY A 231 12.25 -5.94 -24.61
CA GLY A 231 12.80 -7.28 -24.41
C GLY A 231 11.75 -8.37 -24.20
N SER A 232 10.53 -8.00 -23.82
CA SER A 232 9.42 -8.91 -23.56
C SER A 232 8.57 -9.12 -24.83
N THR A 233 7.94 -10.30 -24.91
CA THR A 233 6.87 -10.57 -25.88
C THR A 233 5.53 -9.96 -25.46
N ARG A 234 5.46 -9.34 -24.28
CA ARG A 234 4.30 -8.67 -23.69
C ARG A 234 4.54 -7.16 -23.67
N PRO A 235 4.03 -6.42 -24.69
CA PRO A 235 4.38 -5.03 -24.89
C PRO A 235 3.96 -4.12 -23.73
N PRO A 236 4.68 -3.01 -23.51
CA PRO A 236 4.37 -2.06 -22.45
C PRO A 236 3.07 -1.30 -22.68
N ARG A 237 2.58 -0.66 -21.62
CA ARG A 237 1.39 0.22 -21.63
C ARG A 237 1.67 1.44 -20.75
N LEU A 238 1.03 2.57 -21.06
CA LEU A 238 0.85 3.68 -20.14
C LEU A 238 -0.66 3.87 -19.93
N VAL A 239 -1.10 3.80 -18.69
CA VAL A 239 -2.50 4.06 -18.34
C VAL A 239 -2.57 5.41 -17.65
N ARG A 240 -3.44 6.32 -18.16
CA ARG A 240 -3.78 7.58 -17.52
C ARG A 240 -5.21 7.49 -17.01
N LEU A 241 -5.39 7.76 -15.72
CA LEU A 241 -6.68 7.84 -15.05
C LEU A 241 -6.91 9.28 -14.61
N GLU A 242 -8.14 9.77 -14.70
CA GLU A 242 -8.47 11.11 -14.21
C GLU A 242 -9.80 11.08 -13.44
N TYR A 243 -9.71 11.42 -12.15
CA TYR A 243 -10.81 11.74 -11.27
C TYR A 243 -10.86 13.27 -11.10
N ALA A 244 -11.93 13.91 -11.58
CA ALA A 244 -12.04 15.37 -11.62
C ALA A 244 -13.43 15.82 -11.15
N PRO A 245 -13.71 15.80 -9.83
CA PRO A 245 -14.99 16.28 -9.31
C PRO A 245 -15.12 17.80 -9.53
N ALA A 246 -16.36 18.27 -9.77
CA ALA A 246 -16.62 19.67 -10.10
C ALA A 246 -16.27 20.67 -8.97
N ALA A 247 -16.22 20.19 -7.72
CA ALA A 247 -15.89 20.99 -6.55
C ALA A 247 -14.37 21.06 -6.28
N ALA A 248 -13.54 20.30 -7.01
CA ALA A 248 -12.10 20.29 -6.80
C ALA A 248 -11.48 21.67 -7.06
N THR A 249 -10.73 22.16 -6.08
CA THR A 249 -9.94 23.41 -6.15
C THR A 249 -8.45 23.16 -6.05
N SER A 250 -8.05 21.91 -5.86
CA SER A 250 -6.67 21.45 -5.83
C SER A 250 -6.49 20.22 -6.73
N SER A 251 -5.24 19.96 -7.12
CA SER A 251 -4.89 18.92 -8.07
C SER A 251 -3.64 18.15 -7.63
N VAL A 252 -3.67 16.82 -7.74
CA VAL A 252 -2.55 15.94 -7.46
C VAL A 252 -2.32 15.02 -8.66
N ALA A 253 -1.07 14.95 -9.13
CA ALA A 253 -0.66 13.92 -10.07
C ALA A 253 0.03 12.78 -9.34
N LEU A 254 -0.41 11.55 -9.60
CA LEU A 254 0.15 10.32 -9.05
C LEU A 254 0.85 9.53 -10.15
N VAL A 255 2.09 9.09 -9.90
CA VAL A 255 2.83 8.27 -10.86
C VAL A 255 3.26 6.97 -10.18
N GLY A 256 2.94 5.83 -10.78
CA GLY A 256 3.24 4.52 -10.21
C GLY A 256 4.18 3.67 -11.07
N LYS A 257 5.28 3.16 -10.47
CA LYS A 257 6.10 2.15 -11.12
C LYS A 257 5.28 0.88 -11.31
N GLY A 258 5.20 0.40 -12.55
CA GLY A 258 4.40 -0.74 -12.96
C GLY A 258 5.20 -1.82 -13.68
N ILE A 259 6.35 -2.21 -13.15
CA ILE A 259 7.12 -3.33 -13.72
C ILE A 259 6.47 -4.64 -13.30
N THR A 260 5.71 -5.23 -14.21
CA THR A 260 4.88 -6.42 -13.91
C THR A 260 5.70 -7.67 -13.59
N PHE A 261 6.93 -7.72 -14.07
CA PHE A 261 7.98 -8.64 -13.62
C PHE A 261 9.36 -8.07 -13.99
N ASP A 262 10.31 -8.15 -13.06
CA ASP A 262 11.65 -7.62 -13.27
C ASP A 262 12.73 -8.72 -13.16
N THR A 263 13.30 -9.08 -14.29
CA THR A 263 14.47 -9.97 -14.34
C THR A 263 15.79 -9.22 -14.25
N GLY A 264 15.77 -7.88 -14.29
CA GLY A 264 16.93 -7.03 -14.53
C GLY A 264 17.28 -6.82 -16.03
N GLY A 265 16.58 -7.50 -16.93
CA GLY A 265 16.88 -7.48 -18.36
C GLY A 265 18.23 -8.16 -18.68
N ILE A 266 19.07 -7.54 -19.52
CA ILE A 266 20.41 -8.05 -19.84
C ILE A 266 21.34 -7.99 -18.60
N SER A 267 21.17 -7.02 -17.70
CA SER A 267 21.83 -6.98 -16.40
C SER A 267 21.11 -7.91 -15.40
N LEU A 268 21.09 -9.20 -15.70
CA LEU A 268 20.23 -10.22 -15.10
C LEU A 268 20.44 -10.34 -13.58
N LYS A 269 19.34 -10.30 -12.83
CA LYS A 269 19.33 -10.54 -11.38
C LYS A 269 19.75 -11.99 -11.04
N PRO A 270 20.30 -12.23 -9.83
CA PRO A 270 20.44 -13.59 -9.32
C PRO A 270 19.07 -14.29 -9.25
N ALA A 271 19.05 -15.62 -9.47
CA ALA A 271 17.81 -16.41 -9.41
C ALA A 271 17.16 -16.41 -8.02
N ALA A 272 17.97 -16.33 -6.96
CA ALA A 272 17.46 -16.29 -5.57
C ALA A 272 16.69 -15.00 -5.30
N GLY A 273 15.41 -15.11 -4.97
CA GLY A 273 14.51 -13.99 -4.70
C GLY A 273 13.96 -13.29 -5.95
N MET A 274 14.24 -13.80 -7.15
CA MET A 274 13.67 -13.23 -8.38
C MET A 274 12.15 -13.42 -8.44
N ASP A 275 11.61 -14.46 -7.82
CA ASP A 275 10.17 -14.71 -7.70
C ASP A 275 9.43 -13.60 -6.92
N ASP A 276 10.11 -12.91 -5.99
CA ASP A 276 9.54 -11.75 -5.30
C ASP A 276 9.37 -10.52 -6.23
N MET A 277 9.98 -10.52 -7.42
CA MET A 277 9.88 -9.43 -8.41
C MET A 277 8.50 -9.32 -9.08
N THR A 278 7.56 -10.18 -8.77
CA THR A 278 6.14 -9.97 -9.02
C THR A 278 5.61 -8.73 -8.31
N SER A 279 6.30 -8.27 -7.25
CA SER A 279 5.94 -7.09 -6.46
C SER A 279 6.41 -5.76 -7.10
N ASP A 280 7.16 -5.80 -8.19
CA ASP A 280 7.80 -4.60 -8.74
C ASP A 280 6.83 -3.64 -9.46
N MET A 281 5.55 -3.95 -9.45
CA MET A 281 4.45 -3.11 -9.89
C MET A 281 3.59 -2.57 -8.73
N THR A 282 4.05 -2.70 -7.48
CA THR A 282 3.30 -2.25 -6.30
C THR A 282 3.04 -0.74 -6.35
N GLY A 283 3.96 0.06 -6.90
CA GLY A 283 3.76 1.49 -7.07
C GLY A 283 2.53 1.82 -7.91
N ALA A 284 2.40 1.21 -9.09
CA ALA A 284 1.24 1.39 -9.97
C ALA A 284 -0.06 0.89 -9.30
N ALA A 285 -0.01 -0.24 -8.61
CA ALA A 285 -1.16 -0.75 -7.87
C ALA A 285 -1.60 0.20 -6.75
N THR A 286 -0.65 0.79 -6.03
CA THR A 286 -0.88 1.77 -4.95
C THR A 286 -1.59 3.03 -5.46
N VAL A 287 -1.05 3.67 -6.52
CA VAL A 287 -1.64 4.92 -7.02
C VAL A 287 -2.99 4.69 -7.71
N LEU A 288 -3.19 3.54 -8.39
CA LEU A 288 -4.50 3.12 -8.88
C LEU A 288 -5.52 2.99 -7.74
N ALA A 289 -5.15 2.27 -6.69
CA ALA A 289 -6.03 2.04 -5.55
C ALA A 289 -6.34 3.33 -4.77
N ALA A 290 -5.37 4.24 -4.62
CA ALA A 290 -5.59 5.55 -4.01
C ALA A 290 -6.57 6.41 -4.83
N THR A 291 -6.48 6.38 -6.17
CA THR A 291 -7.42 7.06 -7.07
C THR A 291 -8.84 6.50 -6.93
N VAL A 292 -8.98 5.18 -6.87
CA VAL A 292 -10.25 4.51 -6.59
C VAL A 292 -10.80 4.93 -5.22
N GLY A 293 -9.93 4.99 -4.19
CA GLY A 293 -10.29 5.43 -2.84
C GLY A 293 -10.79 6.86 -2.81
N ALA A 294 -10.10 7.78 -3.48
CA ALA A 294 -10.51 9.19 -3.59
C ALA A 294 -11.89 9.33 -4.22
N ALA A 295 -12.17 8.60 -5.30
CA ALA A 295 -13.46 8.63 -5.97
C ALA A 295 -14.59 8.01 -5.11
N ARG A 296 -14.31 6.93 -4.37
CA ARG A 296 -15.29 6.29 -3.48
C ARG A 296 -15.61 7.12 -2.25
N LEU A 297 -14.62 7.84 -1.71
CA LEU A 297 -14.82 8.78 -0.60
C LEU A 297 -15.38 10.12 -1.07
N GLY A 298 -15.50 10.35 -2.39
CA GLY A 298 -16.02 11.60 -2.94
C GLY A 298 -15.15 12.82 -2.61
N LEU A 299 -13.81 12.65 -2.60
CA LEU A 299 -12.90 13.74 -2.21
C LEU A 299 -12.93 14.88 -3.23
N ASP A 300 -12.96 16.13 -2.76
CA ASP A 300 -12.95 17.33 -3.61
C ASP A 300 -11.53 17.71 -4.05
N VAL A 301 -10.81 16.77 -4.66
CA VAL A 301 -9.48 16.94 -5.23
C VAL A 301 -9.43 16.33 -6.63
N LYS A 302 -8.82 17.04 -7.59
CA LYS A 302 -8.54 16.45 -8.91
C LYS A 302 -7.33 15.51 -8.78
N VAL A 303 -7.49 14.25 -9.21
CA VAL A 303 -6.40 13.27 -9.21
C VAL A 303 -6.15 12.78 -10.63
N THR A 304 -4.95 13.02 -11.15
CA THR A 304 -4.49 12.45 -12.43
C THR A 304 -3.43 11.40 -12.14
N THR A 305 -3.66 10.17 -12.57
CA THR A 305 -2.80 9.03 -12.22
C THR A 305 -2.20 8.39 -13.45
N TYR A 306 -0.89 8.12 -13.41
CA TYR A 306 -0.14 7.50 -14.49
C TYR A 306 0.44 6.16 -14.02
N LEU A 307 0.11 5.06 -14.72
CA LEU A 307 0.64 3.73 -14.46
C LEU A 307 1.62 3.38 -15.58
N ALA A 308 2.92 3.44 -15.29
CA ALA A 308 3.99 3.14 -16.24
C ALA A 308 4.27 1.63 -16.26
N LEU A 309 3.60 0.90 -17.16
CA LEU A 309 3.55 -0.56 -17.18
C LEU A 309 4.54 -1.15 -18.20
N ALA A 310 5.49 -1.97 -17.72
CA ALA A 310 6.41 -2.72 -18.57
C ALA A 310 6.77 -4.07 -17.93
N GLU A 311 7.31 -5.00 -18.71
CA GLU A 311 7.91 -6.25 -18.23
C GLU A 311 9.38 -6.23 -18.63
N ASN A 312 10.31 -6.23 -17.66
CA ASN A 312 11.76 -6.15 -17.92
C ASN A 312 12.34 -7.55 -18.09
N MET A 313 12.53 -7.96 -19.34
CA MET A 313 12.96 -9.30 -19.71
C MET A 313 14.21 -9.30 -20.58
N PRO A 314 15.12 -10.30 -20.44
CA PRO A 314 16.13 -10.57 -21.43
C PRO A 314 15.47 -11.12 -22.71
N GLY A 315 15.91 -10.63 -23.87
CA GLY A 315 15.37 -11.09 -25.15
C GLY A 315 16.19 -10.56 -26.31
N GLY A 316 15.90 -11.02 -27.53
CA GLY A 316 16.59 -10.59 -28.74
C GLY A 316 16.42 -9.10 -29.05
N GLY A 317 15.32 -8.48 -28.57
CA GLY A 317 15.06 -7.06 -28.71
C GLY A 317 15.40 -6.21 -27.48
N ALA A 318 15.89 -6.83 -26.38
CA ALA A 318 16.12 -6.11 -25.13
C ALA A 318 17.15 -4.98 -25.25
N GLN A 319 16.91 -3.90 -24.50
CA GLN A 319 17.92 -2.84 -24.34
C GLN A 319 19.19 -3.38 -23.67
N ARG A 320 20.34 -2.80 -24.00
CA ARG A 320 21.65 -3.27 -23.56
C ARG A 320 22.36 -2.20 -22.74
N PRO A 321 23.20 -2.57 -21.80
CA PRO A 321 24.18 -1.63 -21.26
C PRO A 321 25.01 -0.98 -22.39
N GLY A 322 25.01 0.36 -22.42
CA GLY A 322 25.65 1.17 -23.49
C GLY A 322 24.66 1.73 -24.53
N ASP A 323 23.40 1.29 -24.55
CA ASP A 323 22.38 1.91 -25.39
C ASP A 323 22.05 3.32 -24.89
N VAL A 324 21.66 4.20 -25.82
CA VAL A 324 21.16 5.55 -25.52
C VAL A 324 19.67 5.61 -25.84
N VAL A 325 18.90 6.07 -24.86
CA VAL A 325 17.45 6.21 -24.94
C VAL A 325 17.10 7.70 -24.95
N THR A 326 16.21 8.12 -25.88
CA THR A 326 15.62 9.46 -25.85
C THR A 326 14.31 9.39 -25.05
N MET A 327 14.25 10.12 -23.95
CA MET A 327 13.11 10.18 -23.04
C MET A 327 12.00 11.07 -23.60
N ARG A 328 10.81 10.99 -23.00
CA ARG A 328 9.59 11.71 -23.40
C ARG A 328 9.79 13.23 -23.57
N ASN A 329 10.65 13.87 -22.78
CA ASN A 329 10.99 15.31 -22.89
C ASN A 329 12.14 15.62 -23.86
N GLY A 330 12.64 14.62 -24.59
CA GLY A 330 13.75 14.76 -25.54
C GLY A 330 15.15 14.64 -24.95
N ARG A 331 15.31 14.54 -23.61
CA ARG A 331 16.62 14.28 -22.99
C ARG A 331 17.09 12.88 -23.32
N THR A 332 18.40 12.73 -23.45
CA THR A 332 19.01 11.43 -23.72
C THR A 332 19.61 10.82 -22.47
N VAL A 333 19.44 9.49 -22.32
CA VAL A 333 19.93 8.72 -21.18
C VAL A 333 20.76 7.55 -21.67
N GLU A 334 22.03 7.47 -21.23
CA GLU A 334 22.91 6.32 -21.41
C GLU A 334 22.50 5.24 -20.40
N VAL A 335 22.03 4.10 -20.89
CA VAL A 335 21.65 2.95 -20.07
C VAL A 335 22.91 2.16 -19.72
N LEU A 336 23.38 2.23 -18.50
CA LEU A 336 24.57 1.47 -18.05
C LEU A 336 24.19 0.22 -17.25
N ASN A 337 22.95 0.17 -16.73
CA ASN A 337 22.40 -0.99 -16.04
C ASN A 337 20.92 -1.15 -16.38
N THR A 338 20.56 -2.24 -17.01
CA THR A 338 19.15 -2.51 -17.38
C THR A 338 18.28 -2.94 -16.20
N ASP A 339 18.88 -3.19 -15.02
CA ASP A 339 18.20 -3.42 -13.73
C ASP A 339 17.89 -2.10 -12.97
N ALA A 340 18.16 -0.96 -13.60
CA ALA A 340 17.72 0.37 -13.16
C ALA A 340 16.62 0.88 -14.12
N GLU A 341 15.66 0.04 -14.41
CA GLU A 341 14.57 0.20 -15.36
C GLU A 341 13.41 1.04 -14.80
N GLY A 342 13.14 0.89 -13.48
CA GLY A 342 12.03 1.58 -12.83
C GLY A 342 12.10 3.08 -13.01
N ARG A 343 13.25 3.69 -12.79
CA ARG A 343 13.45 5.13 -13.01
C ARG A 343 13.29 5.57 -14.47
N MET A 344 13.55 4.66 -15.43
CA MET A 344 13.37 4.95 -16.85
C MET A 344 11.89 5.07 -17.21
N VAL A 345 11.07 4.09 -16.80
CA VAL A 345 9.62 4.13 -17.07
C VAL A 345 8.93 5.24 -16.29
N MET A 346 9.37 5.50 -15.05
CA MET A 346 8.83 6.58 -14.21
C MET A 346 9.14 7.96 -14.80
N ALA A 347 10.34 8.17 -15.32
CA ALA A 347 10.77 9.45 -15.91
C ALA A 347 9.86 9.88 -17.07
N ASP A 348 9.48 8.96 -17.96
CA ASP A 348 8.55 9.27 -19.05
C ASP A 348 7.16 9.69 -18.53
N ALA A 349 6.63 8.96 -17.55
CA ALA A 349 5.34 9.26 -16.95
C ALA A 349 5.35 10.57 -16.14
N LEU A 350 6.45 10.87 -15.45
CA LEU A 350 6.64 12.13 -14.72
C LEU A 350 6.62 13.36 -15.64
N VAL A 351 7.18 13.24 -16.85
CA VAL A 351 7.11 14.34 -17.84
C VAL A 351 5.67 14.71 -18.18
N ASP A 352 4.80 13.73 -18.39
CA ASP A 352 3.38 14.00 -18.64
C ASP A 352 2.65 14.48 -17.38
N ALA A 353 3.01 13.95 -16.22
CA ALA A 353 2.40 14.34 -14.94
C ALA A 353 2.65 15.82 -14.61
N VAL A 354 3.87 16.33 -14.85
CA VAL A 354 4.18 17.76 -14.61
C VAL A 354 3.64 18.68 -15.70
N ALA A 355 3.42 18.16 -16.91
CA ALA A 355 2.84 18.95 -18.00
C ALA A 355 1.36 19.35 -17.75
N ASP A 356 0.66 18.64 -16.89
CA ASP A 356 -0.69 18.97 -16.43
C ASP A 356 -0.69 20.08 -15.34
N GLU A 357 0.49 20.60 -14.93
CA GLU A 357 0.70 21.66 -13.92
C GLU A 357 -0.08 21.40 -12.60
N PRO A 358 0.04 20.21 -11.98
CA PRO A 358 -0.67 19.93 -10.72
C PRO A 358 -0.04 20.69 -9.56
N ASP A 359 -0.81 20.91 -8.48
CA ASP A 359 -0.29 21.52 -7.24
C ASP A 359 0.74 20.63 -6.56
N LEU A 360 0.65 19.30 -6.73
CA LEU A 360 1.57 18.32 -6.18
C LEU A 360 1.72 17.12 -7.11
N VAL A 361 2.95 16.66 -7.31
CA VAL A 361 3.27 15.36 -7.95
C VAL A 361 3.73 14.40 -6.87
N VAL A 362 3.17 13.20 -6.85
CA VAL A 362 3.65 12.11 -5.97
C VAL A 362 3.93 10.88 -6.81
N ASP A 363 5.14 10.36 -6.73
CA ASP A 363 5.43 9.08 -7.36
C ASP A 363 5.75 7.98 -6.34
N VAL A 364 5.34 6.76 -6.67
CA VAL A 364 5.47 5.58 -5.81
C VAL A 364 6.15 4.46 -6.57
N ALA A 365 7.25 3.95 -6.03
CA ALA A 365 8.03 2.92 -6.71
C ALA A 365 8.74 1.97 -5.73
N THR A 366 8.77 0.70 -6.06
CA THR A 366 9.71 -0.29 -5.53
C THR A 366 11.06 -0.07 -6.22
N LEU A 367 11.73 1.06 -5.90
CA LEU A 367 12.75 1.58 -6.81
C LEU A 367 14.12 0.99 -6.56
N THR A 368 14.56 0.90 -5.29
CA THR A 368 15.97 0.59 -5.04
C THR A 368 16.20 -0.44 -3.92
N GLY A 369 17.04 -1.43 -4.22
CA GLY A 369 17.61 -2.26 -3.16
C GLY A 369 18.45 -1.47 -2.15
N ALA A 370 18.96 -0.29 -2.54
CA ALA A 370 19.72 0.59 -1.65
C ALA A 370 18.85 1.17 -0.53
N ALA A 371 17.58 1.51 -0.80
CA ALA A 371 16.62 1.93 0.23
C ALA A 371 16.37 0.78 1.23
N VAL A 372 16.24 -0.46 0.76
CA VAL A 372 16.10 -1.63 1.64
C VAL A 372 17.31 -1.81 2.56
N VAL A 373 18.52 -1.60 2.02
CA VAL A 373 19.77 -1.67 2.82
C VAL A 373 19.84 -0.57 3.87
N ALA A 374 19.38 0.64 3.53
CA ALA A 374 19.44 1.81 4.42
C ALA A 374 18.35 1.80 5.50
N LEU A 375 17.10 1.45 5.14
CA LEU A 375 15.92 1.63 5.98
C LEU A 375 15.28 0.31 6.46
N GLY A 376 15.77 -0.83 5.93
CA GLY A 376 15.19 -2.14 6.22
C GLY A 376 13.92 -2.44 5.42
N LYS A 377 13.16 -3.44 5.88
CA LYS A 377 12.00 -3.98 5.15
C LYS A 377 10.65 -3.41 5.61
N ARG A 378 10.64 -2.41 6.47
CA ARG A 378 9.38 -1.89 7.05
C ARG A 378 9.21 -0.39 6.90
N THR A 379 10.27 0.33 6.59
CA THR A 379 10.26 1.79 6.44
C THR A 379 10.48 2.15 4.97
N ALA A 380 9.62 2.99 4.43
CA ALA A 380 9.78 3.55 3.09
C ALA A 380 10.67 4.81 3.14
N GLY A 381 11.36 5.09 2.04
CA GLY A 381 12.06 6.35 1.86
C GLY A 381 11.15 7.40 1.23
N VAL A 382 11.26 8.67 1.67
CA VAL A 382 10.64 9.80 0.97
C VAL A 382 11.69 10.84 0.60
N MET A 383 11.66 11.28 -0.67
CA MET A 383 12.51 12.32 -1.24
C MET A 383 11.66 13.35 -1.97
N GLY A 384 12.24 14.46 -2.40
CA GLY A 384 11.55 15.49 -3.17
C GLY A 384 11.71 16.89 -2.59
N THR A 385 10.79 17.80 -2.94
CA THR A 385 10.73 19.15 -2.39
C THR A 385 10.43 19.12 -0.89
N GLN A 386 10.80 20.16 -0.16
CA GLN A 386 10.54 20.21 1.30
C GLN A 386 9.03 20.07 1.59
N GLU A 387 8.22 20.83 0.87
CA GLU A 387 6.76 20.82 1.07
C GLU A 387 6.16 19.45 0.71
N GLY A 388 6.55 18.84 -0.43
CA GLY A 388 6.07 17.51 -0.82
C GLY A 388 6.41 16.43 0.21
N ARG A 389 7.64 16.44 0.75
CA ARG A 389 8.04 15.53 1.83
C ARG A 389 7.24 15.75 3.11
N ASP A 390 7.04 17.01 3.51
CA ASP A 390 6.32 17.33 4.74
C ASP A 390 4.86 16.90 4.68
N LEU A 391 4.20 16.98 3.50
CA LEU A 391 2.86 16.48 3.26
C LEU A 391 2.78 14.94 3.43
N VAL A 392 3.73 14.22 2.84
CA VAL A 392 3.80 12.76 2.99
C VAL A 392 4.08 12.36 4.43
N MET A 393 4.99 13.06 5.12
CA MET A 393 5.31 12.76 6.52
C MET A 393 4.11 12.97 7.45
N ALA A 394 3.33 14.05 7.27
CA ALA A 394 2.10 14.29 8.03
C ALA A 394 1.06 13.16 7.81
N ALA A 395 0.83 12.78 6.56
CA ALA A 395 -0.06 11.67 6.24
C ALA A 395 0.45 10.32 6.80
N SER A 396 1.77 10.10 6.78
CA SER A 396 2.43 8.93 7.37
C SER A 396 2.21 8.84 8.90
N GLU A 397 2.31 9.96 9.61
CA GLU A 397 2.04 10.02 11.05
C GLU A 397 0.58 9.65 11.36
N THR A 398 -0.37 10.15 10.57
CA THR A 398 -1.80 9.84 10.73
C THR A 398 -2.09 8.35 10.49
N THR A 399 -1.50 7.78 9.47
CA THR A 399 -1.76 6.38 9.07
C THR A 399 -0.94 5.37 9.85
N GLY A 400 0.19 5.78 10.46
CA GLY A 400 1.14 4.87 11.10
C GLY A 400 1.99 4.06 10.13
N GLU A 401 1.90 4.27 8.81
CA GLU A 401 2.81 3.65 7.84
C GLU A 401 4.18 4.33 7.91
N PRO A 402 5.27 3.63 8.24
CA PRO A 402 6.54 4.26 8.54
C PRO A 402 7.26 4.76 7.29
N PHE A 403 7.51 6.06 7.23
CA PHE A 403 8.35 6.73 6.25
C PHE A 403 9.54 7.41 6.90
N TRP A 404 10.62 7.58 6.14
CA TRP A 404 11.80 8.32 6.58
C TRP A 404 12.29 9.25 5.47
N PRO A 405 12.47 10.56 5.77
CA PRO A 405 12.96 11.50 4.78
C PRO A 405 14.44 11.25 4.46
N LEU A 406 14.75 11.11 3.18
CA LEU A 406 16.09 10.94 2.67
C LEU A 406 16.63 12.28 2.13
N PRO A 407 17.94 12.56 2.27
CA PRO A 407 18.54 13.81 1.77
C PRO A 407 18.63 13.85 0.24
N PHE A 408 18.81 15.06 -0.28
CA PHE A 408 19.03 15.35 -1.71
C PHE A 408 20.37 16.04 -1.91
N PRO A 409 21.52 15.31 -1.77
CA PRO A 409 22.84 15.91 -1.84
C PRO A 409 23.20 16.28 -3.28
N SER A 410 23.52 17.55 -3.54
CA SER A 410 23.76 18.09 -4.89
C SER A 410 24.97 17.48 -5.59
N GLU A 411 25.96 16.99 -4.83
CA GLU A 411 27.16 16.36 -5.37
C GLU A 411 26.87 15.07 -6.16
N LEU A 412 25.82 14.32 -5.78
CA LEU A 412 25.44 13.08 -6.49
C LEU A 412 24.86 13.37 -7.88
N ARG A 413 24.44 14.61 -8.17
CA ARG A 413 23.97 14.97 -9.50
C ARG A 413 25.08 14.84 -10.56
N ALA A 414 26.31 15.14 -10.19
CA ALA A 414 27.46 15.02 -11.10
C ALA A 414 27.69 13.56 -11.53
N ASP A 415 27.38 12.60 -10.65
CA ASP A 415 27.52 11.17 -10.93
C ASP A 415 26.53 10.67 -11.99
N LEU A 416 25.48 11.43 -12.28
CA LEU A 416 24.49 11.10 -13.30
C LEU A 416 24.81 11.71 -14.68
N THR A 417 25.93 12.41 -14.84
CA THR A 417 26.32 12.95 -16.12
C THR A 417 26.75 11.81 -17.07
N GLY A 418 26.08 11.70 -18.20
CA GLY A 418 26.37 10.69 -19.22
C GLY A 418 27.67 10.98 -19.95
N ARG A 419 28.34 9.95 -20.42
CA ARG A 419 29.55 10.11 -21.30
C ARG A 419 29.18 10.42 -22.74
N VAL A 420 28.10 9.81 -23.23
CA VAL A 420 27.61 9.91 -24.62
C VAL A 420 26.19 10.43 -24.73
N ALA A 421 25.52 10.67 -23.60
CA ALA A 421 24.16 11.20 -23.48
C ALA A 421 24.13 12.30 -22.41
N ASP A 422 23.01 13.00 -22.26
CA ASP A 422 22.82 14.03 -21.22
C ASP A 422 22.95 13.46 -19.81
N LEU A 423 22.38 12.28 -19.63
CA LEU A 423 22.34 11.56 -18.34
C LEU A 423 22.82 10.12 -18.52
N ARG A 424 23.17 9.47 -17.43
CA ARG A 424 23.24 8.01 -17.31
C ARG A 424 22.21 7.51 -16.27
N ASN A 425 21.67 6.30 -16.46
CA ASN A 425 20.59 5.81 -15.63
C ASN A 425 21.02 5.33 -14.23
N ILE A 426 22.33 5.24 -13.94
CA ILE A 426 22.86 4.91 -12.62
C ILE A 426 23.99 5.86 -12.24
N GLY A 427 24.08 6.21 -10.96
CA GLY A 427 25.25 6.79 -10.31
C GLY A 427 26.20 5.72 -9.78
N ASP A 428 27.12 6.10 -8.92
CA ASP A 428 27.98 5.19 -8.20
C ASP A 428 27.16 4.36 -7.19
N ARG A 429 27.68 3.20 -6.78
CA ARG A 429 26.97 2.29 -5.86
C ARG A 429 26.63 2.91 -4.51
N PRO A 430 27.52 3.68 -3.83
CA PRO A 430 27.16 4.45 -2.65
C PRO A 430 26.10 5.50 -2.97
N GLY A 431 25.11 5.67 -2.09
CA GLY A 431 24.02 6.63 -2.31
C GLY A 431 23.03 6.23 -3.40
N GLY A 432 22.93 4.93 -3.75
CA GLY A 432 22.11 4.46 -4.87
C GLY A 432 20.62 4.82 -4.79
N ALA A 433 20.02 4.90 -3.59
CA ALA A 433 18.65 5.39 -3.42
C ALA A 433 18.55 6.89 -3.72
N LEU A 434 19.52 7.67 -3.25
CA LEU A 434 19.56 9.12 -3.45
C LEU A 434 19.77 9.47 -4.92
N SER A 435 20.72 8.81 -5.59
CA SER A 435 20.96 9.03 -7.03
C SER A 435 19.75 8.62 -7.89
N ALA A 436 18.96 7.62 -7.46
CA ALA A 436 17.71 7.27 -8.14
C ALA A 436 16.67 8.39 -8.05
N GLY A 437 16.45 8.95 -6.86
CA GLY A 437 15.56 10.09 -6.67
C GLY A 437 16.06 11.33 -7.42
N ILE A 438 17.37 11.63 -7.39
CA ILE A 438 17.99 12.74 -8.15
C ILE A 438 17.79 12.55 -9.65
N PHE A 439 17.87 11.31 -10.15
CA PHE A 439 17.56 11.04 -11.55
C PHE A 439 16.12 11.40 -11.90
N LEU A 440 15.14 11.02 -11.06
CA LEU A 440 13.73 11.35 -11.27
C LEU A 440 13.49 12.87 -11.23
N ALA A 441 14.14 13.58 -10.32
CA ALA A 441 14.07 15.05 -10.22
C ALA A 441 14.42 15.79 -11.53
N GLU A 442 15.31 15.20 -12.37
CA GLU A 442 15.65 15.75 -13.68
C GLU A 442 14.44 15.80 -14.65
N PHE A 443 13.39 15.06 -14.38
CA PHE A 443 12.17 14.98 -15.20
C PHE A 443 10.96 15.64 -14.53
N VAL A 444 11.09 16.05 -13.27
CA VAL A 444 10.05 16.79 -12.52
C VAL A 444 10.23 18.30 -12.63
N GLY A 445 11.48 18.78 -12.74
CA GLY A 445 11.77 20.20 -12.77
C GLY A 445 11.45 20.91 -11.47
N ASP A 446 10.75 22.05 -11.55
CA ASP A 446 10.44 22.93 -10.40
C ASP A 446 9.07 22.60 -9.74
N ALA A 447 8.38 21.54 -10.15
CA ALA A 447 7.09 21.17 -9.57
C ALA A 447 7.23 20.75 -8.09
N GLN A 448 6.19 20.98 -7.29
CA GLN A 448 6.12 20.40 -5.96
C GLN A 448 6.02 18.87 -6.09
N TRP A 449 6.91 18.15 -5.41
CA TRP A 449 7.08 16.73 -5.68
C TRP A 449 7.52 15.93 -4.45
N ALA A 450 7.00 14.70 -4.37
CA ALA A 450 7.46 13.67 -3.44
C ALA A 450 7.64 12.34 -4.16
N HIS A 451 8.82 11.74 -3.99
CA HIS A 451 9.14 10.36 -4.40
C HIS A 451 9.09 9.42 -3.20
N LEU A 452 8.31 8.34 -3.31
CA LEU A 452 8.15 7.31 -2.30
C LEU A 452 8.85 6.02 -2.76
N ASP A 453 10.03 5.71 -2.17
CA ASP A 453 10.70 4.43 -2.41
C ASP A 453 10.20 3.38 -1.42
N ILE A 454 9.32 2.51 -1.89
CA ILE A 454 8.66 1.46 -1.12
C ILE A 454 9.27 0.06 -1.34
N ALA A 455 10.48 -0.03 -1.88
CA ALA A 455 11.14 -1.30 -2.18
C ALA A 455 11.26 -2.23 -0.97
N GLY A 456 11.44 -1.67 0.23
CA GLY A 456 11.51 -2.45 1.47
C GLY A 456 10.13 -2.96 1.92
N PRO A 457 9.18 -2.07 2.21
CA PRO A 457 7.91 -2.44 2.83
C PRO A 457 6.82 -2.92 1.85
N GLY A 458 7.00 -2.81 0.54
CA GLY A 458 5.99 -3.23 -0.45
C GLY A 458 5.66 -4.72 -0.43
N TYR A 459 6.61 -5.57 0.01
CA TYR A 459 6.46 -7.02 0.03
C TYR A 459 7.02 -7.64 1.33
N ALA A 460 6.22 -8.48 2.00
CA ALA A 460 6.59 -9.08 3.28
C ALA A 460 6.95 -10.57 3.15
N SER A 461 8.10 -10.96 3.69
CA SER A 461 8.52 -12.37 3.78
C SER A 461 7.83 -13.14 4.91
N SER A 462 7.31 -12.44 5.92
CA SER A 462 6.60 -13.00 7.07
C SER A 462 5.45 -12.11 7.50
N PRO A 463 4.40 -12.66 8.12
CA PRO A 463 3.26 -11.86 8.59
C PRO A 463 3.65 -10.89 9.72
N LEU A 464 2.97 -9.72 9.74
CA LEU A 464 3.02 -8.76 10.84
C LEU A 464 1.68 -8.02 10.94
N GLY A 465 1.01 -8.10 12.09
CA GLY A 465 -0.27 -7.42 12.29
C GLY A 465 -1.30 -7.80 11.20
N TYR A 466 -1.84 -6.80 10.52
CA TYR A 466 -2.79 -6.96 9.41
C TYR A 466 -2.12 -7.40 8.08
N MET A 467 -0.82 -7.38 8.00
CA MET A 467 -0.08 -7.79 6.79
C MET A 467 0.16 -9.29 6.81
N GLY A 468 -0.20 -9.98 5.73
CA GLY A 468 0.19 -11.37 5.47
C GLY A 468 1.59 -11.46 4.86
N LYS A 469 2.04 -12.68 4.53
CA LYS A 469 3.17 -12.89 3.63
C LYS A 469 2.77 -12.49 2.21
N GLY A 470 3.65 -11.82 1.47
CA GLY A 470 3.40 -11.31 0.13
C GLY A 470 3.11 -9.82 0.11
N ALA A 471 2.16 -9.40 -0.69
CA ALA A 471 1.75 -8.01 -0.83
C ALA A 471 1.29 -7.39 0.49
N THR A 472 1.88 -6.27 0.87
CA THR A 472 1.51 -5.55 2.10
C THR A 472 0.40 -4.54 1.89
N GLY A 473 0.40 -3.85 0.74
CA GLY A 473 -0.39 -2.67 0.45
C GLY A 473 0.16 -1.40 1.12
N MET A 474 1.40 -1.45 1.64
CA MET A 474 2.08 -0.32 2.27
C MET A 474 2.13 0.88 1.31
N SER A 475 2.02 2.08 1.86
CA SER A 475 1.88 3.40 1.24
C SER A 475 0.48 3.74 0.70
N THR A 476 -0.41 2.77 0.50
CA THR A 476 -1.75 3.06 -0.03
C THR A 476 -2.57 3.93 0.93
N ARG A 477 -2.50 3.65 2.23
CA ARG A 477 -3.18 4.46 3.26
C ARG A 477 -2.59 5.87 3.33
N THR A 478 -1.26 5.98 3.27
CA THR A 478 -0.57 7.26 3.31
C THR A 478 -0.90 8.12 2.07
N VAL A 479 -0.90 7.52 0.87
CA VAL A 479 -1.27 8.26 -0.36
C VAL A 479 -2.74 8.69 -0.32
N LEU A 480 -3.65 7.82 0.12
CA LEU A 480 -5.06 8.19 0.25
C LEU A 480 -5.27 9.29 1.31
N GLN A 481 -4.61 9.19 2.47
CA GLN A 481 -4.65 10.23 3.51
C GLN A 481 -4.11 11.58 3.00
N LEU A 482 -3.03 11.55 2.23
CA LEU A 482 -2.50 12.75 1.60
C LEU A 482 -3.54 13.40 0.67
N LEU A 483 -4.31 12.62 -0.10
CA LEU A 483 -5.40 13.14 -0.93
C LEU A 483 -6.55 13.73 -0.08
N GLU A 484 -6.91 13.10 1.04
CA GLU A 484 -7.88 13.62 2.01
C GLU A 484 -7.39 14.97 2.59
N ASP A 485 -6.11 15.05 2.97
CA ASP A 485 -5.50 16.26 3.55
C ASP A 485 -5.44 17.42 2.54
N VAL A 486 -5.09 17.13 1.28
CA VAL A 486 -5.07 18.12 0.19
C VAL A 486 -6.48 18.64 -0.10
N ALA A 487 -7.48 17.74 -0.19
CA ALA A 487 -8.87 18.13 -0.39
C ALA A 487 -9.39 19.05 0.73
N SER A 488 -9.04 18.76 1.99
CA SER A 488 -9.48 19.51 3.14
C SER A 488 -8.87 20.91 3.24
N ARG A 489 -7.60 21.08 2.82
CA ARG A 489 -6.91 22.39 2.83
C ARG A 489 -7.49 23.38 1.82
N ALA A 490 -8.00 22.89 0.71
CA ALA A 490 -8.59 23.70 -0.35
C ALA A 490 -9.96 24.28 0.05
N GLY A 491 -10.64 23.72 1.06
CA GLY A 491 -11.91 24.18 1.61
C GLY A 491 -11.79 25.12 2.80
N ALA A 492 -10.57 25.40 3.31
CA ALA A 492 -10.30 26.28 4.46
C ALA A 492 -9.75 27.63 4.01
#